data_e8b798a809291d0ec58ad093ce511af3
#
_entry.id   e8b798a809291d0ec58ad093ce511af3
#
_cell.length_a   1.000
_cell.length_b   1.000
_cell.length_c   1.000
_cell.angle_alpha   90.00
_cell.angle_beta   90.00
_cell.angle_gamma   90.00
#
_symmetry.space_group_name_H-M   'P 1'
#
loop_
_entity.id
_entity.type
_entity.pdbx_description
1 polymer ?
#
loop_
_entity_poly.entity_id
_entity_poly.type
_entity_poly.pdbx_seq_one_letter_code
_entity_poly.pdbx_strand_id
1 'polypeptide(L)'
;MMKFSFALVSIAAILGATQAQAQAQDCKYSVPESQLVKKGTLTMSVNPTLPPLQYVDQTGTLKGMRVELGEEIAKRLCLKPEYVRIEFSAMVPGLQAGRWDMINTGIFYTDERAKLMQMLAYEDQAISISTAKGNPGKISKLEDLAGKTIGVELGGFEERKTRELDKQLTDKGLKGMNIRTFENFAMSFQSLRAGQVEVALSIDSTGAEYQKRGDFERVLSGLFPTPVAVALKNKPLADTIAKVLNDMRADGSFQKLFTSYGVKPIDGAIVVKGPAT
;
A
#
# COMPACT_ATOMS: atom_id res chain seq x y z
N MET A 1 -6.54 65.05 -65.28
CA MET A 1 -6.29 65.18 -63.79
C MET A 1 -7.24 64.27 -63.05
N MET A 2 -6.79 63.11 -62.74
CA MET A 2 -7.58 62.07 -62.04
C MET A 2 -7.19 62.06 -60.57
N LYS A 3 -8.14 62.32 -59.66
CA LYS A 3 -7.93 62.27 -58.22
C LYS A 3 -8.27 60.89 -57.73
N PHE A 4 -7.26 60.18 -57.24
CA PHE A 4 -7.43 58.88 -56.47
C PHE A 4 -7.67 59.19 -55.01
N SER A 5 -8.82 58.78 -54.50
CA SER A 5 -9.12 58.80 -53.08
C SER A 5 -8.73 57.42 -52.46
N PHE A 6 -7.81 57.42 -51.51
CA PHE A 6 -7.47 56.22 -50.68
C PHE A 6 -8.46 56.18 -49.57
N ALA A 7 -9.21 55.10 -49.49
CA ALA A 7 -10.01 54.73 -48.31
C ALA A 7 -9.13 53.84 -47.33
N LEU A 8 -8.90 54.36 -46.13
CA LEU A 8 -8.32 53.59 -45.05
C LEU A 8 -9.36 52.66 -44.46
N VAL A 9 -9.10 51.34 -44.55
CA VAL A 9 -9.88 50.32 -43.83
C VAL A 9 -9.15 50.02 -42.53
N SER A 10 -9.74 50.45 -41.43
CA SER A 10 -9.24 50.12 -40.07
C SER A 10 -9.73 48.74 -39.68
N ILE A 11 -8.82 47.75 -39.62
CA ILE A 11 -9.11 46.40 -39.09
C ILE A 11 -8.93 46.45 -37.57
N ALA A 12 -10.03 46.44 -36.83
CA ALA A 12 -10.03 46.27 -35.39
C ALA A 12 -9.79 44.76 -35.05
N ALA A 13 -8.60 44.42 -34.58
CA ALA A 13 -8.30 43.11 -34.08
C ALA A 13 -8.94 42.93 -32.70
N ILE A 14 -10.01 42.12 -32.63
CA ILE A 14 -10.64 41.69 -31.39
C ILE A 14 -9.76 40.56 -30.82
N LEU A 15 -8.90 40.89 -29.85
CA LEU A 15 -8.22 39.92 -29.02
C LEU A 15 -9.22 39.25 -28.06
N GLY A 16 -9.77 38.13 -28.47
CA GLY A 16 -10.55 37.25 -27.60
C GLY A 16 -9.65 36.62 -26.53
N ALA A 17 -9.64 37.23 -25.35
CA ALA A 17 -9.07 36.57 -24.16
C ALA A 17 -9.96 35.36 -23.82
N THR A 18 -9.54 34.16 -24.23
CA THR A 18 -10.07 32.91 -23.70
C THR A 18 -9.61 32.79 -22.25
N GLN A 19 -10.44 33.24 -21.32
CA GLN A 19 -10.31 32.89 -19.92
C GLN A 19 -10.51 31.37 -19.82
N ALA A 20 -9.42 30.67 -19.63
CA ALA A 20 -9.46 29.28 -19.14
C ALA A 20 -10.11 29.33 -17.75
N GLN A 21 -11.42 29.13 -17.72
CA GLN A 21 -12.11 28.84 -16.45
C GLN A 21 -11.52 27.51 -15.94
N ALA A 22 -10.59 27.60 -14.98
CA ALA A 22 -10.26 26.48 -14.13
C ALA A 22 -11.59 26.10 -13.46
N GLN A 23 -12.20 25.00 -13.93
CA GLN A 23 -13.33 24.39 -13.26
C GLN A 23 -12.86 24.08 -11.83
N ALA A 24 -13.33 24.88 -10.88
CA ALA A 24 -13.23 24.54 -9.47
C ALA A 24 -13.92 23.18 -9.35
N GLN A 25 -13.13 22.13 -9.15
CA GLN A 25 -13.61 20.77 -8.92
C GLN A 25 -14.32 20.85 -7.57
N ASP A 26 -15.65 20.77 -7.55
CA ASP A 26 -16.44 20.75 -6.32
C ASP A 26 -16.01 19.53 -5.50
N CYS A 27 -15.20 19.79 -4.49
CA CYS A 27 -14.72 18.76 -3.59
C CYS A 27 -15.85 18.32 -2.69
N LYS A 28 -16.33 17.11 -2.88
CA LYS A 28 -17.38 16.53 -2.01
C LYS A 28 -16.99 16.55 -0.54
N TYR A 29 -15.70 16.45 -0.25
CA TYR A 29 -15.15 16.44 1.11
C TYR A 29 -14.08 17.50 1.25
N SER A 30 -14.26 18.40 2.20
CA SER A 30 -13.25 19.38 2.61
C SER A 30 -12.43 18.83 3.76
N VAL A 31 -11.11 18.90 3.65
CA VAL A 31 -10.18 18.56 4.74
C VAL A 31 -9.56 19.86 5.25
N PRO A 32 -9.77 20.23 6.51
CA PRO A 32 -9.10 21.38 7.10
C PRO A 32 -7.57 21.24 7.04
N GLU A 33 -6.86 22.29 6.67
CA GLU A 33 -5.39 22.29 6.56
C GLU A 33 -4.68 21.89 7.86
N SER A 34 -5.31 22.16 9.01
CA SER A 34 -4.80 21.75 10.34
C SER A 34 -4.80 20.24 10.58
N GLN A 35 -5.46 19.47 9.73
CA GLN A 35 -5.47 18.00 9.78
C GLN A 35 -4.40 17.37 8.91
N LEU A 36 -3.66 18.17 8.13
CA LEU A 36 -2.65 17.71 7.18
C LEU A 36 -1.25 18.10 7.64
N VAL A 37 -0.28 17.22 7.40
CA VAL A 37 1.14 17.51 7.62
C VAL A 37 1.62 18.61 6.68
N LYS A 38 1.10 18.66 5.46
CA LYS A 38 1.43 19.66 4.45
C LYS A 38 0.14 20.18 3.81
N LYS A 39 -0.04 21.51 3.79
CA LYS A 39 -1.21 22.16 3.21
C LYS A 39 -1.51 21.69 1.79
N GLY A 40 -2.77 21.38 1.52
CA GLY A 40 -3.24 20.96 0.19
C GLY A 40 -2.67 19.62 -0.31
N THR A 41 -2.02 18.85 0.56
CA THR A 41 -1.33 17.60 0.19
C THR A 41 -1.74 16.47 1.12
N LEU A 42 -2.03 15.30 0.57
CA LEU A 42 -2.13 14.05 1.33
C LEU A 42 -0.77 13.35 1.27
N THR A 43 0.00 13.44 2.35
CA THR A 43 1.32 12.84 2.45
C THR A 43 1.19 11.40 2.94
N MET A 44 1.69 10.44 2.16
CA MET A 44 1.53 9.01 2.40
C MET A 44 2.87 8.30 2.46
N SER A 45 3.08 7.44 3.46
CA SER A 45 4.24 6.54 3.47
C SER A 45 3.94 5.26 2.70
N VAL A 46 4.95 4.76 1.97
CA VAL A 46 4.87 3.55 1.16
C VAL A 46 6.19 2.78 1.16
N ASN A 47 6.14 1.45 1.27
CA ASN A 47 7.26 0.56 0.98
C ASN A 47 7.07 -0.01 -0.45
N PRO A 48 7.84 0.45 -1.45
CA PRO A 48 7.60 0.10 -2.83
C PRO A 48 8.27 -1.21 -3.27
N THR A 49 8.20 -2.25 -2.46
CA THR A 49 8.83 -3.56 -2.72
C THR A 49 7.83 -4.72 -2.83
N LEU A 50 6.53 -4.42 -2.92
CA LEU A 50 5.43 -5.38 -2.94
C LEU A 50 4.67 -5.37 -4.27
N PRO A 51 5.26 -5.83 -5.39
CA PRO A 51 4.51 -5.99 -6.63
C PRO A 51 3.42 -7.07 -6.46
N PRO A 52 2.25 -6.92 -7.08
CA PRO A 52 1.82 -5.80 -7.93
C PRO A 52 1.12 -4.67 -7.14
N LEU A 53 1.13 -4.72 -5.80
CA LEU A 53 0.37 -3.83 -4.92
C LEU A 53 0.97 -2.42 -4.83
N GLN A 54 2.29 -2.32 -4.60
CA GLN A 54 3.08 -1.09 -4.70
C GLN A 54 4.53 -1.45 -5.00
N TYR A 55 5.08 -0.84 -6.04
CA TYR A 55 6.44 -1.12 -6.50
C TYR A 55 6.98 0.04 -7.33
N VAL A 56 8.29 0.06 -7.51
CA VAL A 56 8.95 0.94 -8.48
C VAL A 56 9.18 0.15 -9.76
N ASP A 57 8.73 0.69 -10.87
CA ASP A 57 8.97 0.08 -12.19
C ASP A 57 10.40 0.36 -12.70
N GLN A 58 10.73 -0.15 -13.88
CA GLN A 58 12.05 0.01 -14.48
C GLN A 58 12.42 1.47 -14.81
N THR A 59 11.44 2.37 -14.87
CA THR A 59 11.65 3.81 -15.09
C THR A 59 11.82 4.60 -13.81
N GLY A 60 11.75 3.94 -12.64
CA GLY A 60 11.79 4.60 -11.32
C GLY A 60 10.44 5.14 -10.87
N THR A 61 9.36 4.88 -11.63
CA THR A 61 8.01 5.34 -11.30
C THR A 61 7.34 4.43 -10.27
N LEU A 62 6.75 5.03 -9.25
CA LEU A 62 5.94 4.32 -8.24
C LEU A 62 4.60 3.92 -8.86
N LYS A 63 4.23 2.65 -8.75
CA LYS A 63 3.03 2.04 -9.34
C LYS A 63 2.41 0.99 -8.42
N GLY A 64 1.20 0.58 -8.76
CA GLY A 64 0.48 -0.54 -8.16
C GLY A 64 -0.85 -0.14 -7.55
N MET A 65 -1.64 -1.15 -7.19
CA MET A 65 -3.02 -1.00 -6.71
C MET A 65 -3.17 0.01 -5.57
N ARG A 66 -2.27 -0.04 -4.57
CA ARG A 66 -2.32 0.85 -3.41
C ARG A 66 -1.89 2.28 -3.74
N VAL A 67 -1.03 2.44 -4.75
CA VAL A 67 -0.68 3.78 -5.27
C VAL A 67 -1.90 4.41 -5.92
N GLU A 68 -2.58 3.70 -6.83
CA GLU A 68 -3.81 4.16 -7.47
C GLU A 68 -4.93 4.43 -6.44
N LEU A 69 -5.06 3.58 -5.41
CA LEU A 69 -6.00 3.81 -4.31
C LEU A 69 -5.72 5.13 -3.58
N GLY A 70 -4.46 5.39 -3.24
CA GLY A 70 -4.06 6.63 -2.57
C GLY A 70 -4.25 7.87 -3.44
N GLU A 71 -3.96 7.78 -4.73
CA GLU A 71 -4.19 8.84 -5.71
C GLU A 71 -5.68 9.16 -5.86
N GLU A 72 -6.54 8.14 -5.94
CA GLU A 72 -7.99 8.34 -6.02
C GLU A 72 -8.57 8.93 -4.72
N ILE A 73 -8.07 8.50 -3.55
CA ILE A 73 -8.43 9.13 -2.26
C ILE A 73 -8.05 10.61 -2.27
N ALA A 74 -6.81 10.94 -2.60
CA ALA A 74 -6.33 12.32 -2.64
C ALA A 74 -7.14 13.18 -3.61
N LYS A 75 -7.43 12.66 -4.81
CA LYS A 75 -8.24 13.32 -5.82
C LYS A 75 -9.65 13.66 -5.31
N ARG A 76 -10.33 12.72 -4.63
CA ARG A 76 -11.68 12.95 -4.09
C ARG A 76 -11.70 13.93 -2.92
N LEU A 77 -10.56 14.11 -2.27
CA LEU A 77 -10.35 15.13 -1.23
C LEU A 77 -9.83 16.46 -1.80
N CYS A 78 -9.61 16.58 -3.13
CA CYS A 78 -8.93 17.70 -3.80
C CYS A 78 -7.56 18.01 -3.20
N LEU A 79 -6.85 16.98 -2.79
CA LEU A 79 -5.48 17.07 -2.28
C LEU A 79 -4.50 16.54 -3.33
N LYS A 80 -3.29 17.08 -3.32
CA LYS A 80 -2.19 16.52 -4.10
C LYS A 80 -1.66 15.26 -3.41
N PRO A 81 -1.55 14.10 -4.09
CA PRO A 81 -0.88 12.94 -3.50
C PRO A 81 0.64 13.17 -3.44
N GLU A 82 1.26 12.83 -2.30
CA GLU A 82 2.70 12.83 -2.12
C GLU A 82 3.13 11.56 -1.39
N TYR A 83 4.13 10.85 -1.93
CA TYR A 83 4.60 9.58 -1.38
C TYR A 83 5.99 9.71 -0.77
N VAL A 84 6.11 9.31 0.50
CA VAL A 84 7.38 9.12 1.21
C VAL A 84 7.74 7.64 1.14
N ARG A 85 8.78 7.31 0.36
CA ARG A 85 9.29 5.93 0.24
C ARG A 85 10.14 5.63 1.47
N ILE A 86 9.71 4.67 2.28
CA ILE A 86 10.35 4.34 3.56
C ILE A 86 10.15 2.86 3.87
N GLU A 87 11.07 2.29 4.65
CA GLU A 87 10.98 0.91 5.13
C GLU A 87 9.85 0.74 6.16
N PHE A 88 9.25 -0.45 6.18
CA PHE A 88 8.05 -0.73 6.97
C PHE A 88 8.23 -0.44 8.47
N SER A 89 9.38 -0.81 9.04
CA SER A 89 9.71 -0.62 10.46
C SER A 89 9.66 0.84 10.93
N ALA A 90 9.90 1.80 10.01
CA ALA A 90 9.88 3.24 10.31
C ALA A 90 8.49 3.89 10.14
N MET A 91 7.49 3.16 9.58
CA MET A 91 6.21 3.77 9.21
C MET A 91 5.35 4.15 10.40
N VAL A 92 5.17 3.28 11.38
CA VAL A 92 4.37 3.59 12.57
C VAL A 92 5.04 4.67 13.42
N PRO A 93 6.35 4.60 13.74
CA PRO A 93 7.04 5.69 14.43
C PRO A 93 6.92 7.04 13.70
N GLY A 94 7.06 7.06 12.37
CA GLY A 94 6.96 8.27 11.58
C GLY A 94 5.54 8.86 11.55
N LEU A 95 4.50 8.00 11.48
CA LEU A 95 3.10 8.42 11.61
C LEU A 95 2.85 9.08 12.97
N GLN A 96 3.33 8.48 14.04
CA GLN A 96 3.19 9.03 15.40
C GLN A 96 3.93 10.36 15.55
N ALA A 97 5.08 10.50 14.89
CA ALA A 97 5.85 11.75 14.85
C ALA A 97 5.27 12.81 13.89
N GLY A 98 4.17 12.53 13.17
CA GLY A 98 3.53 13.47 12.25
C GLY A 98 4.35 13.74 10.97
N ARG A 99 5.10 12.76 10.47
CA ARG A 99 5.89 12.90 9.25
C ARG A 99 5.08 12.70 7.97
N TRP A 100 3.94 12.04 8.07
CA TRP A 100 2.96 11.82 7.01
C TRP A 100 1.55 11.69 7.61
N ASP A 101 0.55 11.86 6.77
CA ASP A 101 -0.86 11.78 7.16
C ASP A 101 -1.35 10.34 7.24
N MET A 102 -0.88 9.49 6.31
CA MET A 102 -1.39 8.14 6.12
C MET A 102 -0.27 7.14 5.81
N ILE A 103 -0.35 5.95 6.40
CA ILE A 103 0.39 4.77 5.94
C ILE A 103 -0.42 4.13 4.81
N ASN A 104 0.12 4.10 3.60
CA ASN A 104 -0.51 3.51 2.41
C ASN A 104 0.36 2.41 1.79
N THR A 105 0.74 1.44 2.63
CA THR A 105 1.56 0.29 2.21
C THR A 105 0.85 -1.04 2.39
N GLY A 106 -0.40 -1.01 2.88
CA GLY A 106 -1.14 -2.21 3.23
C GLY A 106 -0.67 -2.81 4.55
N ILE A 107 -0.91 -2.08 5.64
CA ILE A 107 -0.59 -2.55 6.99
C ILE A 107 -1.65 -3.53 7.49
N PHE A 108 -1.27 -4.74 7.88
CA PHE A 108 -2.19 -5.71 8.48
C PHE A 108 -2.84 -5.14 9.74
N TYR A 109 -4.16 -5.30 9.82
CA TYR A 109 -4.93 -4.93 11.00
C TYR A 109 -4.57 -5.85 12.17
N THR A 110 -4.31 -5.27 13.33
CA THR A 110 -4.24 -5.98 14.61
C THR A 110 -4.79 -5.09 15.71
N ASP A 111 -5.30 -5.70 16.78
CA ASP A 111 -5.84 -4.93 17.92
C ASP A 111 -4.77 -4.07 18.60
N GLU A 112 -3.51 -4.51 18.61
CA GLU A 112 -2.38 -3.73 19.13
C GLU A 112 -2.14 -2.47 18.29
N ARG A 113 -2.18 -2.61 16.95
CA ARG A 113 -2.04 -1.48 16.03
C ARG A 113 -3.23 -0.52 16.13
N ALA A 114 -4.44 -1.06 16.27
CA ALA A 114 -5.64 -0.25 16.44
C ALA A 114 -5.70 0.53 17.77
N LYS A 115 -4.88 0.18 18.77
CA LYS A 115 -4.70 1.00 19.98
C LYS A 115 -3.81 2.22 19.75
N LEU A 116 -3.01 2.23 18.69
CA LEU A 116 -2.02 3.27 18.41
C LEU A 116 -2.44 4.23 17.30
N MET A 117 -3.31 3.82 16.40
CA MET A 117 -3.67 4.58 15.20
C MET A 117 -5.05 4.21 14.68
N GLN A 118 -5.64 5.10 13.89
CA GLN A 118 -6.89 4.87 13.19
C GLN A 118 -6.64 3.97 11.99
N MET A 119 -7.32 2.82 11.91
CA MET A 119 -7.15 1.84 10.85
C MET A 119 -8.44 1.66 10.06
N LEU A 120 -8.34 1.69 8.74
CA LEU A 120 -9.43 1.47 7.80
C LEU A 120 -9.10 0.24 6.97
N ALA A 121 -9.63 -0.91 7.37
CA ALA A 121 -9.46 -2.14 6.61
C ALA A 121 -10.21 -2.06 5.29
N TYR A 122 -9.57 -2.53 4.20
CA TYR A 122 -10.12 -2.39 2.85
C TYR A 122 -9.94 -3.63 1.98
N GLU A 123 -9.02 -4.54 2.30
CA GLU A 123 -8.79 -5.79 1.58
C GLU A 123 -8.51 -6.94 2.53
N ASP A 124 -8.78 -8.18 2.11
CA ASP A 124 -8.32 -9.38 2.79
C ASP A 124 -7.02 -9.86 2.16
N GLN A 125 -6.03 -10.14 3.01
CA GLN A 125 -4.75 -10.70 2.61
C GLN A 125 -4.38 -11.88 3.51
N ALA A 126 -3.43 -12.68 3.04
CA ALA A 126 -2.84 -13.78 3.78
C ALA A 126 -1.33 -13.78 3.58
N ILE A 127 -0.64 -14.67 4.27
CA ILE A 127 0.80 -14.88 4.13
C ILE A 127 1.05 -16.11 3.25
N SER A 128 2.09 -16.03 2.42
CA SER A 128 2.66 -17.16 1.70
C SER A 128 4.08 -17.48 2.14
N ILE A 129 4.46 -18.73 1.94
CA ILE A 129 5.81 -19.23 2.11
C ILE A 129 6.37 -19.56 0.74
N SER A 130 7.52 -18.96 0.43
CA SER A 130 8.26 -19.17 -0.81
C SER A 130 9.61 -19.79 -0.52
N THR A 131 10.03 -20.71 -1.42
CA THR A 131 11.36 -21.35 -1.44
C THR A 131 12.06 -21.05 -2.76
N ALA A 132 13.32 -21.45 -2.89
CA ALA A 132 13.95 -21.57 -4.19
C ALA A 132 13.15 -22.53 -5.07
N LYS A 133 13.29 -22.39 -6.40
CA LYS A 133 12.60 -23.22 -7.38
C LYS A 133 12.84 -24.71 -7.13
N GLY A 134 11.79 -25.51 -7.26
CA GLY A 134 11.83 -26.95 -7.02
C GLY A 134 11.73 -27.35 -5.56
N ASN A 135 11.48 -26.39 -4.66
CA ASN A 135 11.26 -26.66 -3.22
C ASN A 135 12.33 -27.60 -2.63
N PRO A 136 13.60 -27.23 -2.62
CA PRO A 136 14.68 -28.12 -2.16
C PRO A 136 14.54 -28.55 -0.70
N GLY A 137 13.86 -27.73 0.12
CA GLY A 137 13.55 -28.01 1.50
C GLY A 137 12.37 -28.96 1.71
N LYS A 138 11.65 -29.37 0.63
CA LYS A 138 10.43 -30.20 0.66
C LYS A 138 9.37 -29.68 1.63
N ILE A 139 9.19 -28.36 1.69
CA ILE A 139 8.20 -27.70 2.55
C ILE A 139 6.80 -27.97 2.01
N SER A 140 5.94 -28.59 2.81
CA SER A 140 4.55 -28.92 2.46
C SER A 140 3.54 -28.57 3.56
N LYS A 141 4.03 -28.32 4.77
CA LYS A 141 3.26 -27.91 5.96
C LYS A 141 4.12 -27.05 6.89
N LEU A 142 3.50 -26.42 7.87
CA LEU A 142 4.18 -25.49 8.78
C LEU A 142 5.25 -26.17 9.63
N GLU A 143 5.08 -27.44 10.01
CA GLU A 143 6.06 -28.18 10.78
C GLU A 143 7.38 -28.39 10.02
N ASP A 144 7.36 -28.40 8.68
CA ASP A 144 8.57 -28.54 7.86
C ASP A 144 9.51 -27.33 7.95
N LEU A 145 9.05 -26.23 8.57
CA LEU A 145 9.87 -25.05 8.86
C LEU A 145 10.80 -25.24 10.08
N ALA A 146 10.60 -26.28 10.86
CA ALA A 146 11.43 -26.57 12.03
C ALA A 146 12.92 -26.68 11.63
N GLY A 147 13.77 -25.88 12.28
CA GLY A 147 15.20 -25.83 12.02
C GLY A 147 15.63 -25.10 10.74
N LYS A 148 14.69 -24.57 9.97
CA LYS A 148 14.96 -23.81 8.73
C LYS A 148 15.42 -22.38 9.02
N THR A 149 16.13 -21.79 8.06
CA THR A 149 16.48 -20.38 8.07
C THR A 149 15.42 -19.61 7.28
N ILE A 150 14.71 -18.73 7.99
CA ILE A 150 13.53 -18.03 7.49
C ILE A 150 13.82 -16.53 7.32
N GLY A 151 13.55 -15.96 6.14
CA GLY A 151 13.61 -14.52 5.85
C GLY A 151 12.25 -13.86 5.99
N VAL A 152 12.19 -12.76 6.76
CA VAL A 152 10.97 -11.97 6.99
C VAL A 152 11.28 -10.48 6.96
N GLU A 153 10.26 -9.63 6.66
CA GLU A 153 10.39 -8.18 6.78
C GLU A 153 10.37 -7.73 8.24
N LEU A 154 11.31 -6.87 8.62
CA LEU A 154 11.46 -6.34 9.98
C LEU A 154 10.22 -5.53 10.40
N GLY A 155 9.63 -5.84 11.54
CA GLY A 155 8.43 -5.20 12.09
C GLY A 155 7.14 -5.59 11.38
N GLY A 156 7.21 -6.47 10.35
CA GLY A 156 6.08 -6.97 9.60
C GLY A 156 5.16 -7.90 10.42
N PHE A 157 3.96 -8.09 9.90
CA PHE A 157 3.01 -9.09 10.43
C PHE A 157 3.57 -10.51 10.25
N GLU A 158 4.29 -10.73 9.17
CA GLU A 158 4.97 -11.97 8.82
C GLU A 158 6.04 -12.34 9.86
N GLU A 159 6.84 -11.37 10.32
CA GLU A 159 7.81 -11.61 11.39
C GLU A 159 7.13 -12.06 12.67
N ARG A 160 6.08 -11.36 13.09
CA ARG A 160 5.32 -11.73 14.29
C ARG A 160 4.75 -13.15 14.19
N LYS A 161 4.11 -13.48 13.06
CA LYS A 161 3.54 -14.81 12.83
C LYS A 161 4.61 -15.91 12.77
N THR A 162 5.77 -15.60 12.21
CA THR A 162 6.89 -16.53 12.20
C THR A 162 7.41 -16.82 13.62
N ARG A 163 7.53 -15.78 14.46
CA ARG A 163 7.94 -15.96 15.86
C ARG A 163 6.90 -16.70 16.70
N GLU A 164 5.61 -16.43 16.49
CA GLU A 164 4.52 -17.18 17.12
C GLU A 164 4.57 -18.66 16.71
N LEU A 165 4.80 -18.96 15.44
CA LEU A 165 4.94 -20.31 14.91
C LEU A 165 6.19 -21.00 15.47
N ASP A 166 7.33 -20.31 15.53
CA ASP A 166 8.57 -20.84 16.10
C ASP A 166 8.35 -21.32 17.54
N LYS A 167 7.68 -20.48 18.35
CA LYS A 167 7.31 -20.87 19.70
C LYS A 167 6.42 -22.13 19.73
N GLN A 168 5.40 -22.20 18.87
CA GLN A 168 4.51 -23.37 18.79
C GLN A 168 5.27 -24.66 18.41
N LEU A 169 6.23 -24.56 17.49
CA LEU A 169 7.05 -25.71 17.08
C LEU A 169 7.99 -26.15 18.19
N THR A 170 8.64 -25.22 18.87
CA THR A 170 9.53 -25.52 19.99
C THR A 170 8.79 -26.08 21.21
N ASP A 171 7.60 -25.59 21.52
CA ASP A 171 6.73 -26.13 22.56
C ASP A 171 6.31 -27.60 22.26
N LYS A 172 6.28 -28.01 20.99
CA LYS A 172 6.07 -29.41 20.54
C LYS A 172 7.37 -30.24 20.51
N GLY A 173 8.50 -29.69 20.95
CA GLY A 173 9.80 -30.38 20.98
C GLY A 173 10.52 -30.41 19.62
N LEU A 174 10.04 -29.65 18.62
CA LEU A 174 10.71 -29.52 17.33
C LEU A 174 11.84 -28.48 17.41
N LYS A 175 12.80 -28.57 16.46
CA LYS A 175 13.92 -27.63 16.40
C LYS A 175 13.40 -26.21 16.03
N GLY A 176 13.83 -25.21 16.79
CA GLY A 176 13.50 -23.81 16.49
C GLY A 176 14.03 -23.33 15.13
N MET A 177 13.35 -22.36 14.56
CA MET A 177 13.72 -21.71 13.30
C MET A 177 14.84 -20.69 13.51
N ASN A 178 15.67 -20.47 12.49
CA ASN A 178 16.63 -19.36 12.44
C ASN A 178 16.00 -18.19 11.71
N ILE A 179 15.35 -17.25 12.43
CA ILE A 179 14.60 -16.13 11.85
C ILE A 179 15.56 -14.98 11.57
N ARG A 180 15.68 -14.60 10.30
CA ARG A 180 16.47 -13.45 9.80
C ARG A 180 15.53 -12.35 9.31
N THR A 181 15.72 -11.15 9.84
CA THR A 181 14.92 -9.98 9.45
C THR A 181 15.64 -9.16 8.39
N PHE A 182 14.88 -8.63 7.44
CA PHE A 182 15.34 -7.77 6.35
C PHE A 182 14.52 -6.47 6.34
N GLU A 183 15.08 -5.40 5.82
CA GLU A 183 14.41 -4.11 5.77
C GLU A 183 13.13 -4.15 4.90
N ASN A 184 13.11 -5.01 3.86
CA ASN A 184 11.98 -5.15 2.97
C ASN A 184 11.92 -6.53 2.31
N PHE A 185 10.79 -6.83 1.63
CA PHE A 185 10.59 -8.13 0.97
C PHE A 185 11.58 -8.38 -0.16
N ALA A 186 11.99 -7.35 -0.90
CA ALA A 186 12.96 -7.53 -1.99
C ALA A 186 14.29 -8.08 -1.47
N MET A 187 14.78 -7.57 -0.34
CA MET A 187 15.99 -8.08 0.31
C MET A 187 15.82 -9.51 0.83
N SER A 188 14.65 -9.84 1.41
CA SER A 188 14.33 -11.20 1.84
C SER A 188 14.38 -12.18 0.66
N PHE A 189 13.74 -11.85 -0.48
CA PHE A 189 13.77 -12.68 -1.68
C PHE A 189 15.15 -12.75 -2.35
N GLN A 190 15.95 -11.68 -2.31
CA GLN A 190 17.35 -11.71 -2.74
C GLN A 190 18.20 -12.67 -1.90
N SER A 191 17.99 -12.66 -0.58
CA SER A 191 18.65 -13.58 0.35
C SER A 191 18.24 -15.03 0.11
N LEU A 192 16.97 -15.28 -0.24
CA LEU A 192 16.49 -16.60 -0.67
C LEU A 192 17.17 -17.04 -1.96
N ARG A 193 17.28 -16.16 -2.97
CA ARG A 193 17.99 -16.43 -4.23
C ARG A 193 19.47 -16.75 -4.00
N ALA A 194 20.11 -16.06 -3.07
CA ALA A 194 21.51 -16.28 -2.72
C ALA A 194 21.73 -17.49 -1.79
N GLY A 195 20.70 -18.22 -1.40
CA GLY A 195 20.79 -19.36 -0.48
C GLY A 195 21.14 -18.98 0.97
N GLN A 196 21.04 -17.70 1.33
CA GLN A 196 21.31 -17.22 2.70
C GLN A 196 20.15 -17.50 3.65
N VAL A 197 18.93 -17.65 3.11
CA VAL A 197 17.76 -18.20 3.79
C VAL A 197 17.18 -19.32 2.92
N GLU A 198 16.51 -20.27 3.55
CA GLU A 198 15.88 -21.42 2.87
C GLU A 198 14.42 -21.09 2.47
N VAL A 199 13.83 -20.12 3.17
CA VAL A 199 12.42 -19.75 3.06
C VAL A 199 12.28 -18.24 3.17
N ALA A 200 11.37 -17.64 2.40
CA ALA A 200 10.93 -16.26 2.56
C ALA A 200 9.40 -16.22 2.78
N LEU A 201 8.97 -15.48 3.79
CA LEU A 201 7.55 -15.18 3.98
C LEU A 201 7.21 -13.81 3.41
N SER A 202 6.04 -13.72 2.77
CA SER A 202 5.52 -12.48 2.22
C SER A 202 3.99 -12.48 2.17
N ILE A 203 3.40 -11.35 1.84
CA ILE A 203 1.98 -11.27 1.47
C ILE A 203 1.72 -12.17 0.25
N ASP A 204 0.60 -12.88 0.24
CA ASP A 204 0.24 -13.88 -0.79
C ASP A 204 0.36 -13.37 -2.23
N SER A 205 -0.16 -12.18 -2.51
CA SER A 205 -0.10 -11.57 -3.84
C SER A 205 1.34 -11.27 -4.28
N THR A 206 2.19 -10.84 -3.34
CA THR A 206 3.62 -10.61 -3.59
C THR A 206 4.37 -11.92 -3.85
N GLY A 207 4.13 -12.95 -3.03
CA GLY A 207 4.70 -14.28 -3.27
C GLY A 207 4.30 -14.88 -4.62
N ALA A 208 3.02 -14.71 -5.02
CA ALA A 208 2.54 -15.12 -6.33
C ALA A 208 3.25 -14.39 -7.48
N GLU A 209 3.50 -13.08 -7.32
CA GLU A 209 4.21 -12.29 -8.33
C GLU A 209 5.68 -12.71 -8.45
N TYR A 210 6.36 -12.96 -7.33
CA TYR A 210 7.74 -13.47 -7.36
C TYR A 210 7.83 -14.88 -7.98
N GLN A 211 6.83 -15.74 -7.74
CA GLN A 211 6.75 -17.05 -8.41
C GLN A 211 6.64 -16.91 -9.94
N LYS A 212 5.82 -15.97 -10.45
CA LYS A 212 5.68 -15.72 -11.90
C LYS A 212 7.00 -15.34 -12.57
N ARG A 213 7.93 -14.73 -11.83
CA ARG A 213 9.27 -14.38 -12.32
C ARG A 213 10.18 -15.59 -12.52
N GLY A 214 9.78 -16.77 -12.02
CA GLY A 214 10.37 -18.06 -12.31
C GLY A 214 11.53 -18.50 -11.41
N ASP A 215 11.98 -17.67 -10.46
CA ASP A 215 13.11 -17.98 -9.59
C ASP A 215 12.70 -18.69 -8.28
N PHE A 216 11.43 -18.56 -7.92
CA PHE A 216 10.90 -19.02 -6.65
C PHE A 216 9.67 -19.91 -6.82
N GLU A 217 9.38 -20.69 -5.80
CA GLU A 217 8.17 -21.51 -5.71
C GLU A 217 7.43 -21.14 -4.43
N ARG A 218 6.15 -20.74 -4.59
CA ARG A 218 5.25 -20.47 -3.48
C ARG A 218 4.64 -21.80 -3.03
N VAL A 219 5.19 -22.37 -1.97
CA VAL A 219 4.87 -23.74 -1.51
C VAL A 219 3.67 -23.80 -0.58
N LEU A 220 3.41 -22.74 0.20
CA LEU A 220 2.22 -22.59 1.02
C LEU A 220 1.63 -21.19 0.83
N SER A 221 0.31 -21.08 0.90
CA SER A 221 -0.42 -19.81 0.73
C SER A 221 -1.70 -19.80 1.56
N GLY A 222 -2.34 -18.65 1.68
CA GLY A 222 -3.58 -18.51 2.46
C GLY A 222 -3.37 -18.61 3.97
N LEU A 223 -2.14 -18.43 4.45
CA LEU A 223 -1.81 -18.56 5.87
C LEU A 223 -2.20 -17.28 6.63
N PHE A 224 -2.77 -17.46 7.82
CA PHE A 224 -3.10 -16.37 8.74
C PHE A 224 -3.93 -15.24 8.09
N PRO A 225 -5.07 -15.55 7.44
CA PRO A 225 -5.88 -14.56 6.75
C PRO A 225 -6.24 -13.41 7.69
N THR A 226 -5.96 -12.18 7.27
CA THR A 226 -6.10 -10.99 8.12
C THR A 226 -6.37 -9.77 7.23
N PRO A 227 -7.33 -8.90 7.60
CA PRO A 227 -7.57 -7.68 6.85
C PRO A 227 -6.34 -6.76 6.81
N VAL A 228 -6.19 -6.07 5.70
CA VAL A 228 -5.17 -5.04 5.49
C VAL A 228 -5.83 -3.67 5.41
N ALA A 229 -5.16 -2.66 5.96
CA ALA A 229 -5.70 -1.34 6.18
C ALA A 229 -4.77 -0.23 5.64
N VAL A 230 -5.32 0.96 5.43
CA VAL A 230 -4.59 2.20 5.59
C VAL A 230 -4.64 2.62 7.04
N ALA A 231 -3.62 3.35 7.52
CA ALA A 231 -3.56 3.79 8.90
C ALA A 231 -3.22 5.28 9.00
N LEU A 232 -3.89 5.97 9.92
CA LEU A 232 -3.76 7.40 10.18
C LEU A 232 -3.61 7.68 11.67
N LYS A 233 -3.01 8.83 12.01
CA LYS A 233 -3.02 9.34 13.38
C LYS A 233 -4.27 10.18 13.66
N ASN A 234 -4.68 11.00 12.69
CA ASN A 234 -5.76 11.97 12.81
C ASN A 234 -7.12 11.29 12.56
N LYS A 235 -7.96 11.23 13.61
CA LYS A 235 -9.30 10.61 13.51
C LYS A 235 -10.26 11.35 12.56
N PRO A 236 -10.41 12.69 12.60
CA PRO A 236 -11.26 13.41 11.66
C PRO A 236 -10.87 13.16 10.19
N LEU A 237 -9.56 13.11 9.86
CA LEU A 237 -9.11 12.76 8.52
C LEU A 237 -9.44 11.29 8.19
N ALA A 238 -9.27 10.38 9.12
CA ALA A 238 -9.63 8.97 8.95
C ALA A 238 -11.15 8.80 8.69
N ASP A 239 -12.00 9.49 9.45
CA ASP A 239 -13.45 9.48 9.25
C ASP A 239 -13.83 10.01 7.84
N THR A 240 -13.12 11.04 7.36
CA THR A 240 -13.33 11.59 6.02
C THR A 240 -12.89 10.61 4.94
N ILE A 241 -11.74 9.96 5.10
CA ILE A 241 -11.24 8.93 4.16
C ILE A 241 -12.17 7.70 4.16
N ALA A 242 -12.74 7.31 5.30
CA ALA A 242 -13.74 6.24 5.36
C ALA A 242 -14.96 6.54 4.48
N LYS A 243 -15.45 7.80 4.50
CA LYS A 243 -16.54 8.24 3.60
C LYS A 243 -16.14 8.15 2.13
N VAL A 244 -14.93 8.61 1.78
CA VAL A 244 -14.38 8.51 0.42
C VAL A 244 -14.33 7.06 -0.05
N LEU A 245 -13.80 6.14 0.75
CA LEU A 245 -13.71 4.73 0.41
C LEU A 245 -15.08 4.06 0.26
N ASN A 246 -16.05 4.44 1.10
CA ASN A 246 -17.42 3.95 0.96
C ASN A 246 -18.14 4.53 -0.27
N ASP A 247 -17.87 5.78 -0.66
CA ASP A 247 -18.35 6.35 -1.92
C ASP A 247 -17.75 5.60 -3.13
N MET A 248 -16.45 5.29 -3.09
CA MET A 248 -15.80 4.48 -4.12
C MET A 248 -16.43 3.08 -4.23
N ARG A 249 -16.90 2.52 -3.11
CA ARG A 249 -17.67 1.26 -3.12
C ARG A 249 -19.04 1.45 -3.78
N ALA A 250 -19.73 2.52 -3.43
CA ALA A 250 -21.08 2.80 -3.95
C ALA A 250 -21.09 3.08 -5.46
N ASP A 251 -20.06 3.74 -5.99
CA ASP A 251 -19.93 4.03 -7.44
C ASP A 251 -19.23 2.92 -8.24
N GLY A 252 -18.77 1.85 -7.57
CA GLY A 252 -18.13 0.70 -8.19
C GLY A 252 -16.64 0.87 -8.53
N SER A 253 -16.06 2.07 -8.36
CA SER A 253 -14.65 2.33 -8.67
C SER A 253 -13.71 1.54 -7.76
N PHE A 254 -14.11 1.33 -6.51
CA PHE A 254 -13.37 0.49 -5.55
C PHE A 254 -13.25 -0.94 -6.06
N GLN A 255 -14.38 -1.59 -6.37
CA GLN A 255 -14.40 -2.96 -6.87
C GLN A 255 -13.61 -3.09 -8.18
N LYS A 256 -13.75 -2.13 -9.10
CA LYS A 256 -13.03 -2.13 -10.37
C LYS A 256 -11.52 -2.09 -10.16
N LEU A 257 -11.03 -1.22 -9.27
CA LEU A 257 -9.60 -1.11 -8.95
C LEU A 257 -9.06 -2.43 -8.41
N PHE A 258 -9.69 -3.00 -7.39
CA PHE A 258 -9.22 -4.23 -6.74
C PHE A 258 -9.25 -5.43 -7.68
N THR A 259 -10.31 -5.59 -8.46
CA THR A 259 -10.45 -6.68 -9.44
C THR A 259 -9.38 -6.62 -10.51
N SER A 260 -8.98 -5.41 -10.96
CA SER A 260 -7.93 -5.26 -11.99
C SER A 260 -6.56 -5.79 -11.55
N TYR A 261 -6.34 -5.89 -10.23
CA TYR A 261 -5.14 -6.44 -9.63
C TYR A 261 -5.31 -7.86 -9.07
N GLY A 262 -6.50 -8.46 -9.21
CA GLY A 262 -6.82 -9.77 -8.65
C GLY A 262 -6.84 -9.80 -7.12
N VAL A 263 -7.08 -8.66 -6.50
CA VAL A 263 -7.18 -8.50 -5.03
C VAL A 263 -8.64 -8.55 -4.61
N LYS A 264 -8.92 -9.26 -3.52
CA LYS A 264 -10.25 -9.33 -2.94
C LYS A 264 -10.44 -8.20 -1.93
N PRO A 265 -11.36 -7.24 -2.17
CA PRO A 265 -11.71 -6.26 -1.15
C PRO A 265 -12.49 -6.94 -0.01
N ILE A 266 -12.46 -6.34 1.19
CA ILE A 266 -13.34 -6.78 2.29
C ILE A 266 -14.80 -6.58 1.93
N ASP A 267 -15.69 -7.36 2.55
CA ASP A 267 -17.12 -7.18 2.45
C ASP A 267 -17.61 -6.06 3.40
N GLY A 268 -18.78 -5.48 3.08
CA GLY A 268 -19.44 -4.47 3.93
C GLY A 268 -18.80 -3.08 3.88
N ALA A 269 -19.24 -2.21 4.78
CA ALA A 269 -18.77 -0.83 4.86
C ALA A 269 -17.38 -0.74 5.49
N ILE A 270 -16.56 0.18 4.97
CA ILE A 270 -15.27 0.51 5.57
C ILE A 270 -15.52 1.43 6.76
N VAL A 271 -15.05 0.99 7.92
CA VAL A 271 -15.20 1.70 9.20
C VAL A 271 -13.84 2.00 9.82
N VAL A 272 -13.76 3.12 10.52
CA VAL A 272 -12.58 3.48 11.30
C VAL A 272 -12.54 2.67 12.58
N LYS A 273 -11.43 1.96 12.80
CA LYS A 273 -11.12 1.28 14.07
C LYS A 273 -9.83 1.86 14.62
N GLY A 274 -9.90 2.42 15.84
CA GLY A 274 -8.74 3.07 16.43
C GLY A 274 -9.06 3.62 17.82
N PRO A 275 -8.12 4.34 18.45
CA PRO A 275 -8.35 4.94 19.74
C PRO A 275 -9.51 5.94 19.67
N ALA A 276 -10.35 5.95 20.72
CA ALA A 276 -11.24 7.08 20.96
C ALA A 276 -10.35 8.29 21.26
N THR A 277 -10.50 9.35 20.50
CA THR A 277 -9.71 10.59 20.68
C THR A 277 -10.09 11.31 21.96
#